data_3487f081a20093ce23d75c9e1f2a124b
#
_entry.id   3487f081a20093ce23d75c9e1f2a124b
#
_cell.length_a   1.000
_cell.length_b   1.000
_cell.length_c   1.000
_cell.angle_alpha   90.00
_cell.angle_beta   90.00
_cell.angle_gamma   90.00
#
_symmetry.space_group_name_H-M   'P 1'
#
loop_
_entity.id
_entity.type
_entity.pdbx_description
1 polymer ?
#
loop_
_entity_poly.entity_id
_entity_poly.type
_entity_poly.pdbx_seq_one_letter_code
_entity_poly.pdbx_strand_id
1 'polypeptide(L)'
;MKPEVTAFMPTGELRIGANPNANGGVIREELNLPALEDYEVKEVAEYGHGWGQLEATRRLGVYTRDIIKNNPDSFRIFGPDETASNRLQAAYDVTNKQWDAGYLSSQVDEHMAVTGQVTEQLSEHQMEGFLEAYLLTGRHGIWSSYESFVHVIDSMLNQHAKWLEATVREIPWRKPISSMNLLVSSTCGVRITTASPTRIRVSPPSC
;
A
#
# COMPACT_ATOMS: atom_id res chain seq x y z
N MET A 1 3.03 37.95 -15.13
CA MET A 1 2.97 36.82 -16.06
C MET A 1 2.42 37.39 -17.38
N LYS A 2 2.94 36.93 -18.52
CA LYS A 2 2.46 37.43 -19.82
C LYS A 2 1.02 36.94 -20.05
N PRO A 3 0.12 37.79 -20.61
CA PRO A 3 -1.30 37.44 -20.83
C PRO A 3 -1.47 36.16 -21.66
N GLU A 4 -0.59 35.97 -22.65
CA GLU A 4 -0.62 34.78 -23.51
C GLU A 4 -0.38 33.46 -22.72
N VAL A 5 0.47 33.51 -21.69
CA VAL A 5 0.73 32.37 -20.82
C VAL A 5 -0.44 32.12 -19.87
N THR A 6 -1.09 33.21 -19.42
CA THR A 6 -2.23 33.08 -18.52
C THR A 6 -3.43 32.43 -19.20
N ALA A 7 -3.58 32.61 -20.51
CA ALA A 7 -4.66 31.97 -21.28
C ALA A 7 -4.59 30.43 -21.31
N PHE A 8 -3.41 29.85 -21.11
CA PHE A 8 -3.22 28.39 -21.04
C PHE A 8 -3.28 27.84 -19.62
N MET A 9 -3.45 28.67 -18.61
CA MET A 9 -3.54 28.19 -17.23
C MET A 9 -4.87 27.47 -17.02
N PRO A 10 -4.85 26.24 -16.53
CA PRO A 10 -6.08 25.53 -16.19
C PRO A 10 -6.84 26.28 -15.09
N THR A 11 -8.15 26.16 -15.09
CA THR A 11 -9.05 26.76 -14.08
C THR A 11 -9.79 25.69 -13.31
N GLY A 12 -10.26 26.02 -12.10
CA GLY A 12 -11.03 25.10 -11.27
C GLY A 12 -10.24 23.84 -10.92
N GLU A 13 -10.89 22.71 -10.94
CA GLU A 13 -10.34 21.39 -10.57
C GLU A 13 -9.26 20.86 -11.52
N LEU A 14 -9.12 21.46 -12.69
CA LEU A 14 -8.00 21.15 -13.59
C LEU A 14 -6.65 21.67 -13.04
N ARG A 15 -6.65 22.54 -12.05
CA ARG A 15 -5.44 22.97 -11.35
C ARG A 15 -5.11 21.95 -10.25
N ILE A 16 -3.89 21.43 -10.22
CA ILE A 16 -3.45 20.46 -9.20
C ILE A 16 -3.76 20.96 -7.79
N GLY A 17 -3.48 22.24 -7.48
CA GLY A 17 -3.72 22.80 -6.15
C GLY A 17 -5.20 23.04 -5.81
N ALA A 18 -6.11 22.93 -6.78
CA ALA A 18 -7.56 23.07 -6.59
C ALA A 18 -8.30 21.73 -6.78
N ASN A 19 -7.61 20.68 -7.23
CA ASN A 19 -8.20 19.37 -7.40
C ASN A 19 -8.29 18.67 -6.03
N PRO A 20 -9.50 18.31 -5.56
CA PRO A 20 -9.67 17.70 -4.25
C PRO A 20 -8.94 16.35 -4.16
N ASN A 21 -8.83 15.60 -5.26
CA ASN A 21 -8.15 14.31 -5.27
C ASN A 21 -6.62 14.43 -5.23
N ALA A 22 -6.06 15.58 -5.59
CA ALA A 22 -4.61 15.84 -5.57
C ALA A 22 -4.16 16.59 -4.31
N ASN A 23 -5.08 17.11 -3.51
CA ASN A 23 -4.78 17.87 -2.29
C ASN A 23 -4.91 16.97 -1.06
N GLY A 24 -3.81 16.39 -0.60
CA GLY A 24 -3.78 15.44 0.51
C GLY A 24 -4.45 15.89 1.80
N GLY A 25 -4.56 17.20 2.05
CA GLY A 25 -5.24 17.71 3.23
C GLY A 25 -6.77 17.74 3.14
N VAL A 26 -7.34 17.59 1.96
CA VAL A 26 -8.79 17.68 1.72
C VAL A 26 -9.49 16.34 1.92
N ILE A 27 -8.86 15.26 1.47
CA ILE A 27 -9.47 13.92 1.44
C ILE A 27 -8.94 12.97 2.51
N ARG A 28 -8.08 13.46 3.40
CA ARG A 28 -7.55 12.63 4.46
C ARG A 28 -8.66 12.23 5.43
N GLU A 29 -8.87 10.95 5.51
CA GLU A 29 -9.72 10.31 6.51
C GLU A 29 -8.86 9.39 7.37
N GLU A 30 -9.22 9.25 8.63
CA GLU A 30 -8.62 8.23 9.48
C GLU A 30 -9.13 6.85 9.07
N LEU A 31 -8.25 5.85 9.14
CA LEU A 31 -8.65 4.48 8.85
C LEU A 31 -9.57 3.94 9.95
N ASN A 32 -10.68 3.37 9.52
CA ASN A 32 -11.52 2.52 10.37
C ASN A 32 -10.87 1.12 10.43
N LEU A 33 -10.05 0.92 11.46
CA LEU A 33 -9.31 -0.33 11.64
C LEU A 33 -10.16 -1.36 12.40
N PRO A 34 -10.16 -2.63 11.98
CA PRO A 34 -10.72 -3.72 12.78
C PRO A 34 -9.93 -3.89 14.09
N ALA A 35 -10.57 -4.42 15.12
CA ALA A 35 -9.90 -4.72 16.37
C ALA A 35 -8.84 -5.82 16.18
N LEU A 36 -7.63 -5.59 16.66
CA LEU A 36 -6.51 -6.54 16.46
C LEU A 36 -6.75 -7.87 17.19
N GLU A 37 -7.48 -7.82 18.28
CA GLU A 37 -7.83 -8.97 19.11
C GLU A 37 -8.64 -10.03 18.34
N ASP A 38 -9.38 -9.64 17.32
CA ASP A 38 -10.16 -10.56 16.47
C ASP A 38 -9.26 -11.40 15.56
N TYR A 39 -8.01 -11.00 15.40
CA TYR A 39 -7.00 -11.66 14.54
C TYR A 39 -5.94 -12.40 15.34
N GLU A 40 -6.10 -12.47 16.64
CA GLU A 40 -5.18 -13.17 17.52
C GLU A 40 -5.12 -14.66 17.16
N VAL A 41 -3.89 -15.18 17.12
CA VAL A 41 -3.65 -16.61 16.94
C VAL A 41 -3.74 -17.26 18.30
N LYS A 42 -4.86 -17.94 18.56
CA LYS A 42 -5.02 -18.69 19.80
C LYS A 42 -4.04 -19.84 19.83
N GLU A 43 -3.24 -19.92 20.88
CA GLU A 43 -2.42 -21.10 21.14
C GLU A 43 -3.31 -22.34 21.28
N VAL A 44 -2.88 -23.44 20.71
CA VAL A 44 -3.53 -24.72 20.94
C VAL A 44 -3.06 -25.21 22.32
N ALA A 45 -3.85 -24.94 23.33
CA ALA A 45 -3.52 -25.21 24.73
C ALA A 45 -3.13 -26.68 25.02
N GLU A 46 -3.57 -27.58 24.14
CA GLU A 46 -3.27 -29.02 24.23
C GLU A 46 -1.81 -29.39 23.92
N TYR A 47 -1.10 -28.53 23.16
CA TYR A 47 0.27 -28.83 22.72
C TYR A 47 1.34 -27.90 23.31
N GLY A 48 0.96 -26.92 24.14
CA GLY A 48 1.88 -25.96 24.77
C GLY A 48 2.30 -24.81 23.86
N HIS A 49 3.17 -23.94 24.37
CA HIS A 49 3.63 -22.75 23.66
C HIS A 49 4.33 -23.06 22.35
N GLY A 50 3.99 -22.35 21.29
CA GLY A 50 4.66 -22.45 19.99
C GLY A 50 4.07 -23.48 19.02
N TRP A 51 2.99 -24.14 19.35
CA TRP A 51 2.35 -25.15 18.49
C TRP A 51 1.22 -24.61 17.61
N GLY A 52 1.03 -23.33 17.51
CA GLY A 52 0.14 -22.73 16.54
C GLY A 52 0.83 -22.62 15.16
N GLN A 53 0.52 -23.51 14.22
CA GLN A 53 0.98 -23.34 12.83
C GLN A 53 0.05 -22.41 12.08
N LEU A 54 0.44 -21.15 11.99
CA LEU A 54 -0.25 -20.16 11.18
C LEU A 54 0.76 -19.34 10.38
N GLU A 55 0.49 -19.17 9.08
CA GLU A 55 1.24 -18.21 8.27
C GLU A 55 0.85 -16.79 8.71
N ALA A 56 1.76 -16.07 9.35
CA ALA A 56 1.52 -14.72 9.86
C ALA A 56 1.03 -13.76 8.76
N THR A 57 1.61 -13.86 7.57
CA THR A 57 1.19 -13.06 6.40
C THR A 57 -0.20 -13.41 5.90
N ARG A 58 -0.64 -14.66 6.01
CA ARG A 58 -2.02 -15.03 5.69
C ARG A 58 -3.01 -14.40 6.68
N ARG A 59 -2.66 -14.36 7.96
CA ARG A 59 -3.48 -13.69 8.98
C ARG A 59 -3.53 -12.18 8.76
N LEU A 60 -2.40 -11.60 8.41
CA LEU A 60 -2.31 -10.20 7.99
C LEU A 60 -3.16 -9.94 6.73
N GLY A 61 -3.20 -10.88 5.79
CA GLY A 61 -4.07 -10.79 4.60
C GLY A 61 -5.55 -10.69 4.96
N VAL A 62 -6.01 -11.46 5.95
CA VAL A 62 -7.39 -11.38 6.47
C VAL A 62 -7.65 -10.02 7.13
N TYR A 63 -6.71 -9.55 7.93
CA TYR A 63 -6.80 -8.21 8.54
C TYR A 63 -6.85 -7.10 7.48
N THR A 64 -5.99 -7.18 6.46
CA THR A 64 -5.95 -6.23 5.34
C THR A 64 -7.25 -6.25 4.53
N ARG A 65 -7.86 -7.43 4.31
CA ARG A 65 -9.18 -7.55 3.70
C ARG A 65 -10.22 -6.72 4.45
N ASP A 66 -10.22 -6.82 5.76
CA ASP A 66 -11.22 -6.14 6.58
C ASP A 66 -10.93 -4.64 6.69
N ILE A 67 -9.65 -4.23 6.62
CA ILE A 67 -9.30 -2.81 6.43
C ILE A 67 -9.87 -2.28 5.11
N ILE A 68 -9.67 -3.00 3.99
CA ILE A 68 -10.21 -2.62 2.68
C ILE A 68 -11.74 -2.49 2.75
N LYS A 69 -12.40 -3.47 3.34
CA LYS A 69 -13.86 -3.48 3.49
C LYS A 69 -14.38 -2.28 4.26
N ASN A 70 -13.68 -1.86 5.32
CA ASN A 70 -14.07 -0.73 6.16
C ASN A 70 -13.67 0.63 5.55
N ASN A 71 -12.77 0.65 4.57
CA ASN A 71 -12.19 1.86 3.97
C ASN A 71 -12.12 1.75 2.44
N PRO A 72 -13.26 1.57 1.74
CA PRO A 72 -13.28 1.23 0.32
C PRO A 72 -12.69 2.32 -0.59
N ASP A 73 -12.73 3.58 -0.16
CA ASP A 73 -12.28 4.72 -0.96
C ASP A 73 -10.91 5.28 -0.52
N SER A 74 -10.40 4.82 0.62
CA SER A 74 -9.23 5.42 1.25
C SER A 74 -8.08 4.46 1.55
N PHE A 75 -8.21 3.16 1.24
CA PHE A 75 -7.14 2.19 1.41
C PHE A 75 -6.90 1.34 0.17
N ARG A 76 -5.62 1.07 -0.16
CA ARG A 76 -5.24 0.29 -1.35
C ARG A 76 -3.96 -0.52 -1.12
N ILE A 77 -3.87 -1.66 -1.79
CA ILE A 77 -2.64 -2.46 -1.91
C ILE A 77 -1.95 -2.12 -3.24
N PHE A 78 -0.63 -1.97 -3.19
CA PHE A 78 0.24 -1.82 -4.35
C PHE A 78 1.32 -2.90 -4.31
N GLY A 79 1.60 -3.54 -5.42
CA GLY A 79 2.64 -4.55 -5.49
C GLY A 79 2.97 -4.98 -6.91
N PRO A 80 4.17 -5.52 -7.14
CA PRO A 80 4.59 -6.01 -8.45
C PRO A 80 4.07 -7.43 -8.71
N ASP A 81 2.75 -7.59 -8.91
CA ASP A 81 2.11 -8.89 -9.21
C ASP A 81 2.32 -9.98 -8.14
N GLU A 82 2.30 -9.60 -6.87
CA GLU A 82 2.68 -10.50 -5.77
C GLU A 82 1.67 -10.56 -4.62
N THR A 83 0.46 -10.02 -4.78
CA THR A 83 -0.53 -9.97 -3.70
C THR A 83 -0.88 -11.36 -3.18
N ALA A 84 -1.19 -12.30 -4.07
CA ALA A 84 -1.55 -13.66 -3.67
C ALA A 84 -0.36 -14.46 -3.13
N SER A 85 0.81 -14.36 -3.76
CA SER A 85 2.03 -15.04 -3.32
C SER A 85 2.56 -14.50 -1.99
N ASN A 86 2.31 -13.24 -1.69
CA ASN A 86 2.55 -12.62 -0.37
C ASN A 86 1.47 -12.97 0.66
N ARG A 87 0.57 -13.90 0.38
CA ARG A 87 -0.50 -14.36 1.27
C ARG A 87 -1.57 -13.30 1.57
N LEU A 88 -1.73 -12.30 0.71
CA LEU A 88 -2.75 -11.26 0.82
C LEU A 88 -4.00 -11.58 -0.01
N GLN A 89 -4.13 -12.77 -0.57
CA GLN A 89 -5.24 -13.15 -1.45
C GLN A 89 -6.63 -12.98 -0.81
N ALA A 90 -6.74 -12.94 0.51
CA ALA A 90 -8.01 -12.66 1.18
C ALA A 90 -8.60 -11.28 0.79
N ALA A 91 -7.77 -10.35 0.31
CA ALA A 91 -8.25 -9.08 -0.21
C ALA A 91 -9.25 -9.26 -1.37
N TYR A 92 -9.06 -10.30 -2.18
CA TYR A 92 -9.93 -10.59 -3.32
C TYR A 92 -11.34 -11.07 -2.93
N ASP A 93 -11.59 -11.35 -1.67
CA ASP A 93 -12.94 -11.63 -1.16
C ASP A 93 -13.83 -10.38 -1.18
N VAL A 94 -13.22 -9.18 -1.18
CA VAL A 94 -13.92 -7.90 -1.02
C VAL A 94 -13.58 -6.87 -2.11
N THR A 95 -12.55 -7.10 -2.91
CA THR A 95 -12.12 -6.19 -3.96
C THR A 95 -11.48 -6.93 -5.13
N ASN A 96 -11.11 -6.20 -6.19
CA ASN A 96 -10.43 -6.73 -7.37
C ASN A 96 -9.10 -6.01 -7.62
N LYS A 97 -8.31 -6.57 -8.54
CA LYS A 97 -7.22 -5.88 -9.22
C LYS A 97 -7.82 -4.82 -10.15
N GLN A 98 -7.39 -3.59 -10.00
CA GLN A 98 -7.82 -2.53 -10.90
C GLN A 98 -7.13 -2.64 -12.26
N TRP A 99 -7.93 -2.79 -13.31
CA TRP A 99 -7.45 -2.86 -14.68
C TRP A 99 -8.43 -2.19 -15.64
N ASP A 100 -8.01 -1.13 -16.29
CA ASP A 100 -8.84 -0.32 -17.22
C ASP A 100 -8.23 -0.24 -18.63
N ALA A 101 -7.31 -1.13 -18.96
CA ALA A 101 -6.60 -1.09 -20.25
C ALA A 101 -7.19 -2.03 -21.33
N GLY A 102 -8.40 -2.51 -21.16
CA GLY A 102 -9.02 -3.48 -22.07
C GLY A 102 -8.42 -4.89 -21.93
N TYR A 103 -9.18 -5.87 -22.38
CA TYR A 103 -8.76 -7.28 -22.31
C TYR A 103 -8.47 -7.80 -23.71
N LEU A 104 -7.36 -8.48 -23.87
CA LEU A 104 -7.16 -9.39 -24.98
C LEU A 104 -7.88 -10.69 -24.66
N SER A 105 -8.55 -11.29 -25.65
CA SER A 105 -9.32 -12.53 -25.46
C SER A 105 -8.51 -13.74 -24.97
N SER A 106 -7.19 -13.64 -24.99
CA SER A 106 -6.24 -14.64 -24.49
C SER A 106 -5.75 -14.37 -23.07
N GLN A 107 -6.11 -13.23 -22.48
CA GLN A 107 -5.71 -12.91 -21.10
C GLN A 107 -6.70 -13.52 -20.11
N VAL A 108 -6.22 -14.52 -19.39
CA VAL A 108 -6.93 -15.15 -18.29
C VAL A 108 -6.20 -14.76 -17.02
N ASP A 109 -6.47 -13.58 -16.50
CA ASP A 109 -6.04 -13.20 -15.17
C ASP A 109 -7.26 -13.11 -14.25
N GLU A 110 -7.13 -13.68 -13.08
CA GLU A 110 -8.22 -13.74 -12.10
C GLU A 110 -8.35 -12.40 -11.36
N HIS A 111 -9.56 -12.10 -10.93
CA HIS A 111 -9.87 -10.93 -10.10
C HIS A 111 -9.66 -9.56 -10.74
N MET A 112 -9.61 -9.46 -12.06
CA MET A 112 -9.47 -8.18 -12.76
C MET A 112 -10.82 -7.49 -12.93
N ALA A 113 -10.86 -6.17 -12.69
CA ALA A 113 -12.01 -5.31 -12.92
C ALA A 113 -11.57 -3.87 -13.19
N VAL A 114 -12.46 -3.06 -13.78
CA VAL A 114 -12.19 -1.63 -14.02
C VAL A 114 -11.95 -0.89 -12.70
N THR A 115 -12.59 -1.34 -11.63
CA THR A 115 -12.43 -0.77 -10.29
C THR A 115 -11.94 -1.82 -9.28
N GLY A 116 -11.08 -1.42 -8.38
CA GLY A 116 -10.58 -2.29 -7.32
C GLY A 116 -9.54 -1.58 -6.46
N GLN A 117 -9.25 -2.12 -5.29
CA GLN A 117 -8.26 -1.58 -4.35
C GLN A 117 -6.92 -2.33 -4.36
N VAL A 118 -6.69 -3.20 -5.33
CA VAL A 118 -5.39 -3.81 -5.56
C VAL A 118 -4.85 -3.29 -6.89
N THR A 119 -3.64 -2.76 -6.87
CA THR A 119 -2.93 -2.30 -8.06
C THR A 119 -1.65 -3.11 -8.19
N GLU A 120 -1.56 -3.88 -9.27
CA GLU A 120 -0.41 -4.73 -9.56
C GLU A 120 0.17 -4.38 -10.93
N GLN A 121 1.47 -4.15 -10.96
CA GLN A 121 2.24 -4.03 -12.20
C GLN A 121 3.65 -4.51 -11.94
N LEU A 122 4.20 -5.31 -12.83
CA LEU A 122 5.54 -5.90 -12.69
C LEU A 122 6.64 -4.83 -12.78
N SER A 123 6.64 -3.95 -11.79
CA SER A 123 7.63 -2.89 -11.58
C SER A 123 7.53 -2.40 -10.13
N GLU A 124 8.50 -2.74 -9.33
CA GLU A 124 8.60 -2.34 -7.92
C GLU A 124 8.62 -0.82 -7.78
N HIS A 125 9.44 -0.14 -8.59
CA HIS A 125 9.55 1.32 -8.57
C HIS A 125 8.24 2.01 -8.89
N GLN A 126 7.52 1.51 -9.89
CA GLN A 126 6.26 2.12 -10.30
C GLN A 126 5.19 1.95 -9.23
N MET A 127 5.14 0.77 -8.61
CA MET A 127 4.17 0.49 -7.55
C MET A 127 4.47 1.27 -6.28
N GLU A 128 5.74 1.45 -5.93
CA GLU A 128 6.12 2.35 -4.84
C GLU A 128 5.76 3.80 -5.15
N GLY A 129 6.06 4.28 -6.37
CA GLY A 129 5.70 5.63 -6.79
C GLY A 129 4.19 5.87 -6.83
N PHE A 130 3.39 4.87 -7.18
CA PHE A 130 1.93 4.96 -7.12
C PHE A 130 1.43 5.02 -5.68
N LEU A 131 1.99 4.23 -4.79
CA LEU A 131 1.68 4.32 -3.36
C LEU A 131 2.05 5.70 -2.81
N GLU A 132 3.24 6.21 -3.11
CA GLU A 132 3.67 7.55 -2.71
C GLU A 132 2.68 8.62 -3.15
N ALA A 133 2.28 8.60 -4.42
CA ALA A 133 1.29 9.54 -4.96
C ALA A 133 -0.08 9.39 -4.28
N TYR A 134 -0.48 8.17 -3.98
CA TYR A 134 -1.74 7.88 -3.30
C TYR A 134 -1.76 8.43 -1.86
N LEU A 135 -0.66 8.27 -1.13
CA LEU A 135 -0.49 8.82 0.22
C LEU A 135 -0.53 10.35 0.21
N LEU A 136 0.02 10.98 -0.84
CA LEU A 136 -0.04 12.43 -1.02
C LEU A 136 -1.46 12.97 -1.11
N THR A 137 -2.40 12.18 -1.56
CA THR A 137 -3.82 12.55 -1.62
C THR A 137 -4.51 12.48 -0.25
N GLY A 138 -3.82 12.04 0.79
CA GLY A 138 -4.36 11.86 2.15
C GLY A 138 -4.97 10.48 2.39
N ARG A 139 -4.85 9.58 1.44
CA ARG A 139 -5.28 8.17 1.55
C ARG A 139 -4.20 7.32 2.20
N HIS A 140 -4.51 6.04 2.36
CA HIS A 140 -3.65 5.07 3.01
C HIS A 140 -3.41 3.86 2.11
N GLY A 141 -2.29 3.19 2.29
CA GLY A 141 -2.02 1.98 1.54
C GLY A 141 -0.82 1.22 2.06
N ILE A 142 -0.63 0.06 1.48
CA ILE A 142 0.56 -0.76 1.70
C ILE A 142 1.19 -1.11 0.34
N TRP A 143 2.50 -1.20 0.33
CA TRP A 143 3.27 -1.82 -0.74
C TRP A 143 3.70 -3.21 -0.31
N SER A 144 3.52 -4.22 -1.15
CA SER A 144 3.87 -5.61 -0.83
C SER A 144 4.80 -6.20 -1.88
N SER A 145 5.86 -6.87 -1.47
CA SER A 145 6.79 -7.58 -2.33
C SER A 145 7.59 -8.62 -1.56
N TYR A 146 8.48 -9.33 -2.25
CA TYR A 146 9.43 -10.24 -1.63
C TYR A 146 10.66 -9.53 -1.10
N GLU A 147 11.22 -10.05 -0.02
CA GLU A 147 12.43 -9.54 0.62
C GLU A 147 13.61 -9.43 -0.36
N SER A 148 13.74 -10.37 -1.29
CA SER A 148 14.81 -10.35 -2.30
C SER A 148 14.75 -9.15 -3.25
N PHE A 149 13.63 -8.50 -3.39
CA PHE A 149 13.45 -7.33 -4.27
C PHE A 149 13.47 -5.99 -3.53
N VAL A 150 13.58 -5.98 -2.21
CA VAL A 150 13.57 -4.73 -1.44
C VAL A 150 14.69 -3.76 -1.84
N HIS A 151 15.85 -4.28 -2.26
CA HIS A 151 16.94 -3.44 -2.74
C HIS A 151 16.64 -2.69 -4.03
N VAL A 152 15.70 -3.16 -4.82
CA VAL A 152 15.28 -2.46 -6.05
C VAL A 152 14.67 -1.10 -5.72
N ILE A 153 13.98 -0.98 -4.61
CA ILE A 153 13.27 0.24 -4.19
C ILE A 153 13.99 1.03 -3.09
N ASP A 154 15.11 0.56 -2.58
CA ASP A 154 15.79 1.16 -1.43
C ASP A 154 16.07 2.67 -1.61
N SER A 155 16.53 3.08 -2.78
CA SER A 155 16.80 4.48 -3.08
C SER A 155 15.52 5.34 -3.10
N MET A 156 14.43 4.84 -3.62
CA MET A 156 13.14 5.54 -3.65
C MET A 156 12.55 5.64 -2.26
N LEU A 157 12.61 4.56 -1.48
CA LEU A 157 12.16 4.56 -0.09
C LEU A 157 12.91 5.60 0.76
N ASN A 158 14.23 5.67 0.61
CA ASN A 158 15.05 6.69 1.28
C ASN A 158 14.69 8.11 0.82
N GLN A 159 14.40 8.30 -0.46
CA GLN A 159 13.95 9.59 -0.99
C GLN A 159 12.56 9.95 -0.45
N HIS A 160 11.65 8.99 -0.39
CA HIS A 160 10.32 9.18 0.19
C HIS A 160 10.39 9.57 1.67
N ALA A 161 11.19 8.88 2.46
CA ALA A 161 11.38 9.17 3.89
C ALA A 161 11.89 10.60 4.12
N LYS A 162 12.87 11.04 3.34
CA LYS A 162 13.41 12.39 3.38
C LYS A 162 12.37 13.45 2.97
N TRP A 163 11.63 13.16 1.92
CA TRP A 163 10.56 14.03 1.45
C TRP A 163 9.42 14.14 2.46
N LEU A 164 9.01 13.02 3.07
CA LEU A 164 7.98 13.00 4.11
C LEU A 164 8.38 13.83 5.32
N GLU A 165 9.63 13.70 5.77
CA GLU A 165 10.18 14.50 6.87
C GLU A 165 10.11 16.01 6.55
N ALA A 166 10.57 16.42 5.38
CA ALA A 166 10.51 17.82 4.95
C ALA A 166 9.05 18.32 4.87
N THR A 167 8.14 17.52 4.34
CA THR A 167 6.72 17.87 4.23
C THR A 167 6.07 18.08 5.60
N VAL A 168 6.37 17.20 6.55
CA VAL A 168 5.78 17.27 7.89
C VAL A 168 6.35 18.42 8.72
N ARG A 169 7.66 18.69 8.60
CA ARG A 169 8.35 19.68 9.43
C ARG A 169 8.35 21.08 8.85
N GLU A 170 8.45 21.21 7.54
CA GLU A 170 8.75 22.50 6.89
C GLU A 170 7.54 23.13 6.19
N ILE A 171 6.48 22.35 5.95
CA ILE A 171 5.29 22.85 5.25
C ILE A 171 4.11 22.99 6.21
N PRO A 172 3.96 24.15 6.88
CA PRO A 172 2.99 24.32 7.97
C PRO A 172 1.53 24.29 7.54
N TRP A 173 1.23 24.55 6.27
CA TRP A 173 -0.13 24.52 5.73
C TRP A 173 -0.57 23.14 5.26
N ARG A 174 0.33 22.17 5.20
CA ARG A 174 -0.01 20.81 4.78
C ARG A 174 -0.36 19.97 5.98
N LYS A 175 -1.52 19.35 5.92
CA LYS A 175 -1.89 18.38 6.95
C LYS A 175 -0.96 17.18 6.89
N PRO A 176 -0.73 16.49 8.01
CA PRO A 176 0.05 15.27 8.01
C PRO A 176 -0.49 14.30 6.96
N ILE A 177 0.40 13.75 6.17
CA ILE A 177 0.10 12.66 5.24
C ILE A 177 0.47 11.32 5.87
N SER A 178 -0.13 10.26 5.37
CA SER A 178 0.16 8.92 5.84
C SER A 178 1.59 8.51 5.53
N SER A 179 2.22 7.78 6.43
CA SER A 179 3.52 7.15 6.17
C SER A 179 3.36 5.98 5.20
N MET A 180 4.41 5.71 4.43
CA MET A 180 4.48 4.52 3.60
C MET A 180 4.65 3.27 4.48
N ASN A 181 3.81 2.26 4.22
CA ASN A 181 3.91 0.97 4.88
C ASN A 181 4.36 -0.06 3.86
N LEU A 182 5.48 -0.72 4.15
CA LEU A 182 6.00 -1.80 3.36
C LEU A 182 5.71 -3.13 4.04
N LEU A 183 5.17 -4.07 3.29
CA LEU A 183 5.06 -5.47 3.66
C LEU A 183 6.04 -6.26 2.80
N VAL A 184 7.05 -6.81 3.44
CA VAL A 184 8.04 -7.65 2.76
C VAL A 184 7.93 -9.06 3.30
N SER A 185 7.63 -10.02 2.42
CA SER A 185 7.63 -11.42 2.77
C SER A 185 8.99 -12.04 2.51
N SER A 186 9.45 -12.89 3.42
CA SER A 186 10.70 -13.63 3.25
C SER A 186 10.55 -14.75 2.23
N THR A 187 11.44 -14.76 1.23
CA THR A 187 11.58 -15.85 0.26
C THR A 187 12.67 -16.82 0.64
N CYS A 188 13.32 -16.66 1.78
CA CYS A 188 14.31 -17.61 2.26
C CYS A 188 13.66 -18.98 2.46
N GLY A 189 13.44 -19.64 1.31
CA GLY A 189 12.88 -20.95 1.21
C GLY A 189 13.89 -22.00 1.59
N VAL A 190 13.92 -22.35 2.82
CA VAL A 190 14.17 -23.72 3.20
C VAL A 190 13.00 -24.11 4.08
N ARG A 191 12.03 -24.81 3.53
CA ARG A 191 11.03 -25.62 4.27
C ARG A 191 10.54 -25.04 5.61
N ILE A 192 10.43 -23.75 5.72
CA ILE A 192 9.80 -23.15 6.87
C ILE A 192 8.46 -22.62 6.40
N THR A 193 7.44 -23.27 6.81
CA THR A 193 6.03 -23.00 6.60
C THR A 193 5.56 -21.70 7.24
N THR A 194 6.48 -20.83 7.62
CA THR A 194 6.19 -19.53 8.24
C THR A 194 6.95 -18.42 7.53
N ALA A 195 6.31 -17.79 6.55
CA ALA A 195 6.77 -16.48 6.13
C ALA A 195 6.52 -15.51 7.28
N SER A 196 7.56 -15.11 7.97
CA SER A 196 7.47 -14.08 9.01
C SER A 196 7.47 -12.71 8.33
N PRO A 197 6.49 -11.85 8.53
CA PRO A 197 6.54 -10.50 8.00
C PRO A 197 7.65 -9.75 8.70
N THR A 198 8.73 -9.47 7.99
CA THR A 198 9.79 -8.60 8.51
C THR A 198 9.34 -7.17 8.29
N ARG A 199 8.99 -6.51 9.36
CA ARG A 199 8.75 -5.06 9.36
C ARG A 199 10.11 -4.37 9.26
N ILE A 200 10.46 -3.88 8.09
CA ILE A 200 11.63 -3.01 7.96
C ILE A 200 11.28 -1.69 8.64
N ARG A 201 11.74 -1.50 9.87
CA ARG A 201 11.86 -0.16 10.42
C ARG A 201 13.07 0.47 9.76
N VAL A 202 12.86 1.38 8.85
CA VAL A 202 13.91 2.30 8.46
C VAL A 202 14.12 3.22 9.66
N SER A 203 15.13 2.94 10.44
CA SER A 203 15.59 3.89 11.45
C SER A 203 16.15 5.10 10.71
N PRO A 204 15.80 6.33 11.10
CA PRO A 204 16.43 7.51 10.52
C PRO A 204 17.94 7.41 10.77
N PRO A 205 18.77 7.88 9.83
CA PRO A 205 20.19 7.91 10.05
C PRO A 205 20.48 8.71 11.32
N SER A 206 21.19 8.09 12.23
CA SER A 206 21.75 8.79 13.39
C SER A 206 22.71 9.85 12.88
N CYS A 207 22.35 11.11 13.09
CA CYS A 207 23.28 12.23 12.93
C CYS A 207 24.44 12.11 13.91
#